data_d7e6121204af8fe5530159b983bc5279
#
_entry.id   d7e6121204af8fe5530159b983bc5279
#
_cell.length_a   1.000
_cell.length_b   1.000
_cell.length_c   1.000
_cell.angle_alpha   90.00
_cell.angle_beta   90.00
_cell.angle_gamma   90.00
#
_symmetry.space_group_name_H-M   'P 1'
#
loop_
_entity.id
_entity.type
_entity.pdbx_description
1 polymer ?
#
loop_
_entity_poly.entity_id
_entity_poly.type
_entity_poly.pdbx_seq_one_letter_code
_entity_poly.pdbx_strand_id
1 'polypeptide(L)'
;MKYIFMVAGKGSRLQPLTFKHPKSMYKLDENTTLLQRMVGLIKKHDPEADIVLVTGHMHRRIEEQVEGVRYIYNPFYEVTNSIASLWFAKEELDADNVILIDGDIVMEDELVANVLCKPVDKPVVLVDSSIKTDGDYNVEVSGDQVLVMSKDLDNYYGEYAGVTLLDRESARLMKTEMESMVEDGYYDQWYENALVQLIFKNDFKLYYIDITNYDWTEVDSVNVLLLAKRIHTQELTEG
;
A
#
# COMPACT_ATOMS: atom_id res chain seq x y z
N MET A 1 11.50 -0.63 11.26
CA MET A 1 10.07 -1.04 11.13
C MET A 1 9.93 -2.07 10.02
N LYS A 2 8.76 -2.73 9.88
CA LYS A 2 8.49 -3.70 8.81
C LYS A 2 7.57 -3.10 7.74
N TYR A 3 8.00 -3.18 6.48
CA TYR A 3 7.26 -2.65 5.32
C TYR A 3 6.90 -3.80 4.39
N ILE A 4 5.62 -3.97 4.10
CA ILE A 4 5.10 -5.03 3.25
C ILE A 4 4.48 -4.39 2.01
N PHE A 5 5.11 -4.56 0.86
CA PHE A 5 4.58 -4.09 -0.42
C PHE A 5 3.75 -5.15 -1.12
N MET A 6 2.55 -4.79 -1.53
CA MET A 6 1.62 -5.63 -2.27
C MET A 6 1.86 -5.48 -3.77
N VAL A 7 2.75 -6.29 -4.35
CA VAL A 7 3.19 -6.20 -5.76
C VAL A 7 2.87 -7.46 -6.58
N ALA A 8 1.87 -8.24 -6.17
CA ALA A 8 1.50 -9.50 -6.82
C ALA A 8 0.60 -9.32 -8.06
N GLY A 9 -0.04 -8.16 -8.21
CA GLY A 9 -1.10 -7.90 -9.20
C GLY A 9 -0.61 -7.82 -10.65
N LYS A 10 -1.51 -8.12 -11.60
CA LYS A 10 -1.25 -8.05 -13.06
C LYS A 10 -1.26 -6.63 -13.63
N GLY A 11 -1.84 -5.66 -12.93
CA GLY A 11 -1.98 -4.28 -13.42
C GLY A 11 -2.80 -4.18 -14.72
N SER A 12 -3.90 -4.91 -14.81
CA SER A 12 -4.70 -5.04 -16.05
C SER A 12 -5.29 -3.72 -16.54
N ARG A 13 -5.57 -2.76 -15.65
CA ARG A 13 -6.06 -1.41 -16.02
C ARG A 13 -5.07 -0.63 -16.89
N LEU A 14 -3.77 -0.94 -16.79
CA LEU A 14 -2.70 -0.29 -17.56
C LEU A 14 -2.28 -1.05 -18.84
N GLN A 15 -3.02 -2.08 -19.25
CA GLN A 15 -2.73 -2.74 -20.53
C GLN A 15 -2.91 -1.77 -21.71
N PRO A 16 -2.06 -1.82 -22.76
CA PRO A 16 -1.05 -2.88 -23.03
C PRO A 16 0.31 -2.69 -22.37
N LEU A 17 0.53 -1.63 -21.59
CA LEU A 17 1.83 -1.34 -21.00
C LEU A 17 2.30 -2.49 -20.08
N THR A 18 1.40 -3.04 -19.25
CA THR A 18 1.69 -4.13 -18.33
C THR A 18 1.88 -5.51 -18.95
N PHE A 19 1.78 -5.65 -20.27
CA PHE A 19 2.05 -6.96 -20.94
C PHE A 19 3.48 -7.43 -20.78
N LYS A 20 4.42 -6.50 -20.63
CA LYS A 20 5.86 -6.83 -20.57
C LYS A 20 6.55 -6.42 -19.27
N HIS A 21 5.89 -5.61 -18.45
CA HIS A 21 6.45 -5.09 -17.21
C HIS A 21 5.38 -5.09 -16.11
N PRO A 22 5.70 -5.52 -14.87
CA PRO A 22 4.79 -5.34 -13.74
C PRO A 22 4.52 -3.85 -13.53
N LYS A 23 3.33 -3.50 -13.04
CA LYS A 23 2.92 -2.11 -12.77
C LYS A 23 3.94 -1.37 -11.87
N SER A 24 4.36 -2.00 -10.79
CA SER A 24 5.35 -1.47 -9.84
C SER A 24 6.74 -1.21 -10.42
N MET A 25 7.04 -1.79 -11.59
CA MET A 25 8.33 -1.65 -12.28
C MET A 25 8.30 -0.63 -13.43
N TYR A 26 7.29 0.22 -13.52
CA TYR A 26 7.32 1.35 -14.44
C TYR A 26 8.42 2.33 -14.10
N LYS A 27 9.11 2.78 -15.14
CA LYS A 27 10.21 3.73 -15.02
C LYS A 27 9.73 5.15 -14.79
N LEU A 28 10.21 5.76 -13.74
CA LEU A 28 10.07 7.19 -13.49
C LEU A 28 11.10 7.98 -14.30
N ASP A 29 12.33 7.45 -14.40
CA ASP A 29 13.43 7.95 -15.24
C ASP A 29 14.17 6.79 -15.94
N GLU A 30 15.38 7.01 -16.46
CA GLU A 30 16.16 5.99 -17.17
C GLU A 30 16.58 4.83 -16.24
N ASN A 31 16.78 5.08 -14.94
CA ASN A 31 17.40 4.16 -13.99
C ASN A 31 16.48 3.71 -12.86
N THR A 32 15.38 4.43 -12.60
CA THR A 32 14.56 4.28 -11.39
C THR A 32 13.13 3.88 -11.74
N THR A 33 12.65 2.81 -11.13
CA THR A 33 11.24 2.40 -11.20
C THR A 33 10.46 2.91 -9.99
N LEU A 34 9.11 2.83 -10.05
CA LEU A 34 8.22 3.16 -8.92
C LEU A 34 8.67 2.48 -7.63
N LEU A 35 8.82 1.16 -7.69
CA LEU A 35 9.15 0.35 -6.52
C LEU A 35 10.58 0.61 -6.02
N GLN A 36 11.56 0.73 -6.92
CA GLN A 36 12.93 1.07 -6.53
C GLN A 36 13.01 2.43 -5.82
N ARG A 37 12.26 3.42 -6.30
CA ARG A 37 12.17 4.72 -5.67
C ARG A 37 11.63 4.61 -4.24
N MET A 38 10.47 3.97 -4.05
CA MET A 38 9.85 3.84 -2.73
C MET A 38 10.74 3.06 -1.75
N VAL A 39 11.32 1.94 -2.20
CA VAL A 39 12.30 1.17 -1.40
C VAL A 39 13.53 2.02 -1.05
N GLY A 40 14.03 2.82 -1.99
CA GLY A 40 15.17 3.71 -1.77
C GLY A 40 14.87 4.80 -0.73
N LEU A 41 13.71 5.45 -0.80
CA LEU A 41 13.29 6.46 0.16
C LEU A 41 13.09 5.88 1.57
N ILE A 42 12.46 4.71 1.67
CA ILE A 42 12.31 4.04 2.97
C ILE A 42 13.68 3.74 3.57
N LYS A 43 14.62 3.16 2.82
CA LYS A 43 15.98 2.89 3.31
C LYS A 43 16.77 4.15 3.68
N LYS A 44 16.49 5.26 3.01
CA LYS A 44 17.09 6.57 3.33
C LYS A 44 16.65 7.07 4.71
N HIS A 45 15.36 6.92 5.04
CA HIS A 45 14.77 7.46 6.28
C HIS A 45 14.64 6.45 7.42
N ASP A 46 14.66 5.13 7.10
CA ASP A 46 14.72 4.01 8.05
C ASP A 46 15.79 3.01 7.58
N PRO A 47 17.08 3.25 7.89
CA PRO A 47 18.18 2.35 7.47
C PRO A 47 18.05 0.91 7.98
N GLU A 48 17.30 0.69 9.07
CA GLU A 48 17.02 -0.63 9.65
C GLU A 48 15.69 -1.23 9.15
N ALA A 49 15.10 -0.66 8.10
CA ALA A 49 13.85 -1.14 7.54
C ALA A 49 13.92 -2.60 7.09
N ASP A 50 13.02 -3.43 7.59
CA ASP A 50 12.79 -4.79 7.08
C ASP A 50 11.70 -4.72 6.00
N ILE A 51 12.12 -4.77 4.74
CA ILE A 51 11.24 -4.60 3.59
C ILE A 51 10.93 -5.96 2.96
N VAL A 52 9.65 -6.25 2.81
CA VAL A 52 9.11 -7.47 2.20
C VAL A 52 8.28 -7.11 0.98
N LEU A 53 8.55 -7.73 -0.14
CA LEU A 53 7.76 -7.63 -1.36
C LEU A 53 6.92 -8.89 -1.54
N VAL A 54 5.60 -8.76 -1.48
CA VAL A 54 4.69 -9.87 -1.79
C VAL A 54 4.45 -9.88 -3.29
N THR A 55 5.08 -10.82 -3.99
CA THR A 55 5.16 -10.89 -5.44
C THR A 55 4.21 -11.93 -6.03
N GLY A 56 3.89 -11.80 -7.31
CA GLY A 56 3.05 -12.73 -8.07
C GLY A 56 3.34 -12.63 -9.56
N HIS A 57 2.58 -11.81 -10.28
CA HIS A 57 2.78 -11.59 -11.71
C HIS A 57 4.19 -11.08 -12.02
N MET A 58 4.88 -11.79 -12.91
CA MET A 58 6.26 -11.47 -13.32
C MET A 58 7.25 -11.31 -12.14
N HIS A 59 7.07 -12.06 -11.06
CA HIS A 59 7.88 -11.97 -9.83
C HIS A 59 9.39 -11.94 -10.09
N ARG A 60 9.89 -12.77 -11.02
CA ARG A 60 11.34 -12.81 -11.35
C ARG A 60 11.89 -11.46 -11.81
N ARG A 61 11.10 -10.67 -12.55
CA ARG A 61 11.53 -9.34 -13.01
C ARG A 61 11.66 -8.34 -11.86
N ILE A 62 10.84 -8.49 -10.83
CA ILE A 62 10.93 -7.68 -9.61
C ILE A 62 12.17 -8.11 -8.82
N GLU A 63 12.34 -9.41 -8.62
CA GLU A 63 13.46 -10.01 -7.87
C GLU A 63 14.84 -9.70 -8.49
N GLU A 64 14.92 -9.61 -9.82
CA GLU A 64 16.15 -9.28 -10.55
C GLU A 64 16.56 -7.80 -10.45
N GLN A 65 15.65 -6.89 -10.08
CA GLN A 65 15.89 -5.45 -10.18
C GLN A 65 15.79 -4.71 -8.84
N VAL A 66 15.18 -5.29 -7.82
CA VAL A 66 15.05 -4.66 -6.50
C VAL A 66 15.88 -5.45 -5.49
N GLU A 67 16.97 -4.87 -5.01
CA GLU A 67 17.91 -5.55 -4.12
C GLU A 67 17.74 -5.13 -2.65
N GLY A 68 18.24 -5.99 -1.74
CA GLY A 68 18.26 -5.70 -0.29
C GLY A 68 16.89 -5.69 0.35
N VAL A 69 15.97 -6.52 -0.15
CA VAL A 69 14.62 -6.76 0.36
C VAL A 69 14.36 -8.26 0.42
N ARG A 70 13.31 -8.69 1.11
CA ARG A 70 12.84 -10.07 1.12
C ARG A 70 11.66 -10.26 0.19
N TYR A 71 11.46 -11.45 -0.33
CA TYR A 71 10.39 -11.77 -1.26
C TYR A 71 9.52 -12.88 -0.71
N ILE A 72 8.20 -12.71 -0.85
CA ILE A 72 7.21 -13.76 -0.59
C ILE A 72 6.36 -13.91 -1.84
N TYR A 73 6.31 -15.10 -2.39
CA TYR A 73 5.61 -15.37 -3.64
C TYR A 73 4.20 -15.91 -3.39
N ASN A 74 3.20 -15.25 -3.98
CA ASN A 74 1.84 -15.78 -4.07
C ASN A 74 1.69 -16.56 -5.38
N PRO A 75 1.69 -17.90 -5.38
CA PRO A 75 1.55 -18.71 -6.60
C PRO A 75 0.14 -18.68 -7.19
N PHE A 76 -0.85 -18.20 -6.43
CA PHE A 76 -2.26 -18.14 -6.83
C PHE A 76 -2.71 -16.72 -7.23
N TYR A 77 -1.78 -15.80 -7.48
CA TYR A 77 -2.07 -14.40 -7.82
C TYR A 77 -3.06 -14.21 -8.98
N GLU A 78 -3.22 -15.22 -9.85
CA GLU A 78 -4.15 -15.15 -10.98
C GLU A 78 -5.63 -15.30 -10.61
N VAL A 79 -5.91 -15.98 -9.52
CA VAL A 79 -7.25 -16.36 -9.05
C VAL A 79 -7.57 -15.87 -7.64
N THR A 80 -6.66 -15.09 -7.06
CA THR A 80 -6.80 -14.46 -5.74
C THR A 80 -6.58 -12.96 -5.83
N ASN A 81 -6.79 -12.25 -4.71
CA ASN A 81 -6.52 -10.82 -4.63
C ASN A 81 -5.54 -10.48 -3.49
N SER A 82 -5.44 -9.21 -3.09
CA SER A 82 -4.44 -8.74 -2.14
C SER A 82 -4.55 -9.40 -0.77
N ILE A 83 -5.76 -9.77 -0.30
CA ILE A 83 -5.93 -10.48 0.97
C ILE A 83 -5.19 -11.82 0.99
N ALA A 84 -5.27 -12.61 -0.08
CA ALA A 84 -4.53 -13.87 -0.18
C ALA A 84 -3.03 -13.64 -0.33
N SER A 85 -2.62 -12.58 -1.02
CA SER A 85 -1.20 -12.20 -1.09
C SER A 85 -0.66 -11.87 0.29
N LEU A 86 -1.38 -11.09 1.10
CA LEU A 86 -1.01 -10.79 2.48
C LEU A 86 -1.05 -12.05 3.36
N TRP A 87 -1.96 -12.99 3.10
CA TRP A 87 -2.03 -14.27 3.81
C TRP A 87 -0.75 -15.10 3.64
N PHE A 88 -0.13 -15.11 2.45
CA PHE A 88 1.18 -15.73 2.26
C PHE A 88 2.28 -15.06 3.09
N ALA A 89 2.12 -13.77 3.38
CA ALA A 89 3.04 -12.98 4.20
C ALA A 89 2.59 -12.83 5.66
N LYS A 90 1.64 -13.60 6.14
CA LYS A 90 1.00 -13.43 7.45
C LYS A 90 1.94 -13.43 8.65
N GLU A 91 3.05 -14.17 8.59
CA GLU A 91 4.04 -14.19 9.66
C GLU A 91 4.80 -12.86 9.77
N GLU A 92 4.79 -12.05 8.74
CA GLU A 92 5.38 -10.71 8.74
C GLU A 92 4.55 -9.71 9.56
N LEU A 93 3.29 -10.03 9.83
CA LEU A 93 2.40 -9.22 10.69
C LEU A 93 2.73 -9.34 12.19
N ASP A 94 3.64 -10.25 12.59
CA ASP A 94 4.05 -10.44 13.98
C ASP A 94 5.15 -9.44 14.43
N ALA A 95 5.28 -8.28 13.78
CA ALA A 95 6.23 -7.23 14.14
C ALA A 95 5.59 -6.13 15.00
N ASP A 96 6.44 -5.27 15.60
CA ASP A 96 5.98 -4.17 16.47
C ASP A 96 5.27 -3.05 15.72
N ASN A 97 5.75 -2.76 14.51
CA ASN A 97 5.15 -1.80 13.58
C ASN A 97 5.21 -2.38 12.19
N VAL A 98 4.05 -2.52 11.57
CA VAL A 98 3.88 -3.04 10.21
C VAL A 98 3.24 -1.99 9.34
N ILE A 99 3.83 -1.72 8.20
CA ILE A 99 3.31 -0.80 7.20
C ILE A 99 2.96 -1.61 5.95
N LEU A 100 1.68 -1.64 5.59
CA LEU A 100 1.17 -2.23 4.35
C LEU A 100 1.14 -1.13 3.29
N ILE A 101 1.68 -1.40 2.11
CA ILE A 101 1.81 -0.41 1.03
C ILE A 101 1.40 -1.05 -0.28
N ASP A 102 0.49 -0.43 -1.01
CA ASP A 102 0.15 -0.85 -2.36
C ASP A 102 1.31 -0.58 -3.32
N GLY A 103 1.57 -1.52 -4.23
CA GLY A 103 2.81 -1.57 -5.01
C GLY A 103 2.93 -0.54 -6.14
N ASP A 104 1.96 0.33 -6.29
CA ASP A 104 1.82 1.36 -7.32
C ASP A 104 1.77 2.78 -6.75
N ILE A 105 1.99 2.93 -5.46
CA ILE A 105 2.03 4.22 -4.77
C ILE A 105 3.38 4.90 -4.99
N VAL A 106 3.33 6.20 -5.26
CA VAL A 106 4.47 7.12 -5.28
C VAL A 106 4.19 8.25 -4.32
N MET A 107 5.12 8.50 -3.42
CA MET A 107 5.05 9.56 -2.41
C MET A 107 6.26 10.47 -2.52
N GLU A 108 6.12 11.73 -2.21
CA GLU A 108 7.26 12.63 -2.05
C GLU A 108 8.15 12.25 -0.85
N ASP A 109 9.39 12.68 -0.87
CA ASP A 109 10.41 12.35 0.15
C ASP A 109 9.99 12.82 1.55
N GLU A 110 9.38 14.00 1.68
CA GLU A 110 8.91 14.52 2.96
C GLU A 110 7.78 13.71 3.57
N LEU A 111 6.84 13.20 2.78
CA LEU A 111 5.78 12.31 3.27
C LEU A 111 6.36 11.00 3.80
N VAL A 112 7.32 10.42 3.08
CA VAL A 112 8.03 9.21 3.52
C VAL A 112 8.77 9.47 4.83
N ALA A 113 9.51 10.57 4.93
CA ALA A 113 10.31 10.93 6.11
C ALA A 113 9.45 11.25 7.34
N ASN A 114 8.38 12.01 7.17
CA ASN A 114 7.63 12.61 8.27
C ASN A 114 6.45 11.76 8.72
N VAL A 115 5.94 10.86 7.87
CA VAL A 115 4.75 10.04 8.15
C VAL A 115 5.06 8.56 8.00
N LEU A 116 5.46 8.11 6.81
CA LEU A 116 5.60 6.68 6.52
C LEU A 116 6.67 6.00 7.39
N CYS A 117 7.81 6.64 7.63
CA CYS A 117 8.92 6.11 8.43
C CYS A 117 8.82 6.49 9.91
N LYS A 118 7.61 6.73 10.44
CA LYS A 118 7.38 6.97 11.87
C LYS A 118 6.65 5.79 12.49
N PRO A 119 7.10 5.31 13.66
CA PRO A 119 6.35 4.29 14.38
C PRO A 119 5.01 4.83 14.85
N VAL A 120 4.01 3.96 14.87
CA VAL A 120 2.67 4.28 15.36
C VAL A 120 2.35 3.46 16.62
N ASP A 121 1.51 4.01 17.48
CA ASP A 121 0.97 3.37 18.70
C ASP A 121 -0.50 2.97 18.58
N LYS A 122 -1.07 3.17 17.40
CA LYS A 122 -2.45 2.85 17.03
C LYS A 122 -2.56 2.62 15.52
N PRO A 123 -3.57 1.87 15.04
CA PRO A 123 -3.74 1.64 13.61
C PRO A 123 -4.15 2.93 12.88
N VAL A 124 -3.47 3.23 11.79
CA VAL A 124 -3.67 4.44 11.01
C VAL A 124 -3.72 4.11 9.51
N VAL A 125 -4.62 4.73 8.78
CA VAL A 125 -4.62 4.78 7.31
C VAL A 125 -4.27 6.18 6.83
N LEU A 126 -3.59 6.28 5.68
CA LEU A 126 -3.34 7.57 5.04
C LEU A 126 -4.53 7.93 4.15
N VAL A 127 -5.00 9.17 4.27
CA VAL A 127 -6.18 9.67 3.56
C VAL A 127 -5.89 11.02 2.95
N ASP A 128 -6.28 11.22 1.70
CA ASP A 128 -6.25 12.53 1.05
C ASP A 128 -7.67 13.12 0.98
N SER A 129 -7.92 14.16 1.77
CA SER A 129 -9.23 14.82 1.84
C SER A 129 -9.49 15.77 0.66
N SER A 130 -8.48 16.09 -0.16
CA SER A 130 -8.64 16.90 -1.36
C SER A 130 -9.27 16.15 -2.53
N ILE A 131 -9.14 14.83 -2.57
CA ILE A 131 -9.66 13.99 -3.65
C ILE A 131 -11.14 13.71 -3.40
N LYS A 132 -11.99 14.13 -4.35
CA LYS A 132 -13.46 13.98 -4.33
C LYS A 132 -13.97 13.28 -5.59
N THR A 133 -13.13 12.46 -6.21
CA THR A 133 -13.48 11.61 -7.36
C THR A 133 -13.70 10.18 -6.90
N ASP A 134 -14.31 9.35 -7.75
CA ASP A 134 -14.52 7.93 -7.44
C ASP A 134 -13.18 7.20 -7.36
N GLY A 135 -12.60 7.19 -6.17
CA GLY A 135 -11.39 6.45 -5.84
C GLY A 135 -11.61 4.94 -5.72
N ASP A 136 -10.52 4.20 -5.58
CA ASP A 136 -10.61 2.75 -5.34
C ASP A 136 -11.17 2.45 -3.94
N TYR A 137 -10.86 3.29 -2.92
CA TYR A 137 -11.46 3.24 -1.57
C TYR A 137 -11.69 4.63 -1.01
N ASN A 138 -12.94 4.95 -0.76
CA ASN A 138 -13.35 6.18 -0.09
C ASN A 138 -13.47 5.96 1.42
N VAL A 139 -13.17 6.98 2.22
CA VAL A 139 -13.12 6.92 3.68
C VAL A 139 -14.08 7.91 4.28
N GLU A 140 -15.00 7.44 5.12
CA GLU A 140 -15.85 8.30 5.97
C GLU A 140 -15.33 8.31 7.40
N VAL A 141 -15.34 9.47 8.04
CA VAL A 141 -14.73 9.68 9.36
C VAL A 141 -15.67 10.33 10.35
N SER A 142 -15.41 10.15 11.65
CA SER A 142 -16.02 10.90 12.74
C SER A 142 -14.94 11.28 13.76
N GLY A 143 -14.70 12.58 13.91
CA GLY A 143 -13.59 13.06 14.71
C GLY A 143 -12.26 12.60 14.11
N ASP A 144 -11.47 11.84 14.87
CA ASP A 144 -10.19 11.29 14.45
C ASP A 144 -10.25 9.80 14.00
N GLN A 145 -11.45 9.23 13.92
CA GLN A 145 -11.67 7.82 13.63
C GLN A 145 -12.31 7.60 12.26
N VAL A 146 -11.88 6.55 11.59
CA VAL A 146 -12.50 6.02 10.38
C VAL A 146 -13.77 5.25 10.79
N LEU A 147 -14.91 5.62 10.22
CA LEU A 147 -16.19 4.92 10.43
C LEU A 147 -16.35 3.75 9.46
N VAL A 148 -15.93 3.93 8.23
CA VAL A 148 -16.04 2.95 7.16
C VAL A 148 -15.13 3.32 6.01
N MET A 149 -14.69 2.30 5.28
CA MET A 149 -13.97 2.41 4.01
C MET A 149 -14.74 1.59 2.97
N SER A 150 -15.08 2.18 1.83
CA SER A 150 -15.78 1.48 0.75
C SER A 150 -15.67 2.24 -0.57
N LYS A 151 -15.78 1.50 -1.68
CA LYS A 151 -15.92 2.09 -3.03
C LYS A 151 -17.26 2.81 -3.22
N ASP A 152 -18.30 2.33 -2.55
CA ASP A 152 -19.68 2.71 -2.83
C ASP A 152 -20.21 3.76 -1.82
N LEU A 153 -19.35 4.68 -1.34
CA LEU A 153 -19.77 5.77 -0.45
C LEU A 153 -20.21 6.97 -1.28
N ASP A 154 -21.49 7.36 -1.13
CA ASP A 154 -22.03 8.58 -1.76
C ASP A 154 -21.44 9.87 -1.17
N ASN A 155 -21.13 9.84 0.12
CA ASN A 155 -20.48 10.91 0.86
C ASN A 155 -19.28 10.34 1.61
N TYR A 156 -18.13 11.02 1.53
CA TYR A 156 -16.90 10.59 2.18
C TYR A 156 -15.99 11.77 2.49
N TYR A 157 -15.10 11.57 3.45
CA TYR A 157 -14.10 12.55 3.87
C TYR A 157 -12.98 12.71 2.84
N GLY A 158 -12.45 11.61 2.36
CA GLY A 158 -11.33 11.58 1.41
C GLY A 158 -11.08 10.19 0.83
N GLU A 159 -10.04 10.07 0.03
CA GLU A 159 -9.60 8.81 -0.57
C GLU A 159 -8.50 8.15 0.27
N TYR A 160 -8.56 6.83 0.43
CA TYR A 160 -7.49 6.03 1.02
C TYR A 160 -6.28 5.99 0.08
N ALA A 161 -5.11 6.32 0.60
CA ALA A 161 -3.89 6.45 -0.20
C ALA A 161 -3.08 5.15 -0.34
N GLY A 162 -3.71 3.99 -0.20
CA GLY A 162 -3.04 2.70 -0.38
C GLY A 162 -1.99 2.37 0.70
N VAL A 163 -2.08 2.99 1.88
CA VAL A 163 -1.12 2.77 2.97
C VAL A 163 -1.82 2.64 4.32
N THR A 164 -1.51 1.55 5.02
CA THR A 164 -1.97 1.26 6.38
C THR A 164 -0.78 1.04 7.30
N LEU A 165 -0.73 1.75 8.43
CA LEU A 165 0.26 1.62 9.48
C LEU A 165 -0.39 0.94 10.70
N LEU A 166 0.20 -0.14 11.17
CA LEU A 166 -0.32 -0.97 12.26
C LEU A 166 0.71 -1.04 13.38
N ASP A 167 0.26 -0.85 14.61
CA ASP A 167 0.99 -1.25 15.80
C ASP A 167 0.92 -2.79 16.00
N ARG A 168 1.64 -3.33 16.97
CA ARG A 168 1.69 -4.78 17.23
C ARG A 168 0.30 -5.40 17.46
N GLU A 169 -0.58 -4.73 18.21
CA GLU A 169 -1.89 -5.27 18.55
C GLU A 169 -2.81 -5.28 17.32
N SER A 170 -2.89 -4.17 16.62
CA SER A 170 -3.70 -4.05 15.40
C SER A 170 -3.19 -4.96 14.28
N ALA A 171 -1.88 -5.15 14.14
CA ALA A 171 -1.31 -6.09 13.18
C ALA A 171 -1.73 -7.54 13.50
N ARG A 172 -1.74 -7.93 14.77
CA ARG A 172 -2.23 -9.24 15.22
C ARG A 172 -3.73 -9.42 14.95
N LEU A 173 -4.54 -8.40 15.23
CA LEU A 173 -5.98 -8.44 14.92
C LEU A 173 -6.22 -8.56 13.41
N MET A 174 -5.48 -7.78 12.61
CA MET A 174 -5.51 -7.85 11.15
C MET A 174 -5.15 -9.25 10.64
N LYS A 175 -4.08 -9.87 11.18
CA LYS A 175 -3.69 -11.25 10.86
C LYS A 175 -4.83 -12.23 11.12
N THR A 176 -5.44 -12.16 12.31
CA THR A 176 -6.53 -13.06 12.72
C THR A 176 -7.77 -12.90 11.82
N GLU A 177 -8.16 -11.67 11.53
CA GLU A 177 -9.33 -11.41 10.69
C GLU A 177 -9.11 -11.87 9.24
N MET A 178 -7.95 -11.56 8.69
CA MET A 178 -7.54 -11.98 7.35
C MET A 178 -7.50 -13.52 7.23
N GLU A 179 -6.93 -14.23 8.23
CA GLU A 179 -6.92 -15.70 8.25
C GLU A 179 -8.33 -16.27 8.24
N SER A 180 -9.23 -15.74 9.09
CA SER A 180 -10.64 -16.14 9.12
C SER A 180 -11.32 -15.93 7.76
N MET A 181 -11.12 -14.75 7.14
CA MET A 181 -11.73 -14.45 5.84
C MET A 181 -11.24 -15.42 4.74
N VAL A 182 -9.94 -15.70 4.70
CA VAL A 182 -9.36 -16.61 3.70
C VAL A 182 -9.83 -18.04 3.92
N GLU A 183 -9.93 -18.52 5.16
CA GLU A 183 -10.47 -19.84 5.52
C GLU A 183 -11.96 -19.98 5.15
N ASP A 184 -12.73 -18.89 5.26
CA ASP A 184 -14.14 -18.82 4.84
C ASP A 184 -14.32 -18.68 3.32
N GLY A 185 -13.23 -18.64 2.54
CA GLY A 185 -13.25 -18.62 1.08
C GLY A 185 -13.19 -17.21 0.46
N TYR A 186 -13.00 -16.13 1.24
CA TYR A 186 -12.91 -14.75 0.74
C TYR A 186 -11.49 -14.38 0.27
N TYR A 187 -10.80 -15.28 -0.40
CA TYR A 187 -9.42 -15.09 -0.88
C TYR A 187 -9.30 -14.21 -2.14
N ASP A 188 -10.40 -13.84 -2.77
CA ASP A 188 -10.49 -12.95 -3.93
C ASP A 188 -10.79 -11.49 -3.54
N GLN A 189 -10.80 -11.18 -2.24
CA GLN A 189 -11.04 -9.84 -1.70
C GLN A 189 -9.75 -9.05 -1.58
N TRP A 190 -9.88 -7.73 -1.42
CA TRP A 190 -8.78 -6.85 -1.02
C TRP A 190 -8.52 -6.98 0.47
N TYR A 191 -7.26 -6.79 0.89
CA TYR A 191 -6.89 -6.90 2.31
C TYR A 191 -7.56 -5.81 3.18
N GLU A 192 -7.88 -4.66 2.61
CA GLU A 192 -8.62 -3.56 3.25
C GLU A 192 -9.99 -4.01 3.75
N ASN A 193 -10.59 -5.02 3.12
CA ASN A 193 -11.85 -5.60 3.61
C ASN A 193 -11.70 -6.22 5.00
N ALA A 194 -10.51 -6.69 5.38
CA ALA A 194 -10.26 -7.17 6.74
C ALA A 194 -10.25 -6.00 7.74
N LEU A 195 -9.72 -4.81 7.37
CA LEU A 195 -9.84 -3.61 8.19
C LEU A 195 -11.31 -3.19 8.36
N VAL A 196 -12.08 -3.23 7.28
CA VAL A 196 -13.53 -2.92 7.32
C VAL A 196 -14.25 -3.88 8.25
N GLN A 197 -13.98 -5.18 8.17
CA GLN A 197 -14.56 -6.16 9.09
C GLN A 197 -14.19 -5.88 10.55
N LEU A 198 -12.94 -5.50 10.83
CA LEU A 198 -12.51 -5.14 12.18
C LEU A 198 -13.23 -3.91 12.71
N ILE A 199 -13.46 -2.87 11.91
CA ILE A 199 -14.23 -1.68 12.30
C ILE A 199 -15.65 -2.09 12.78
N PHE A 200 -16.29 -3.04 12.10
CA PHE A 200 -17.64 -3.50 12.45
C PHE A 200 -17.67 -4.60 13.51
N LYS A 201 -16.55 -5.25 13.81
CA LYS A 201 -16.42 -6.30 14.84
C LYS A 201 -15.87 -5.73 16.14
N ASN A 202 -16.62 -4.86 16.83
CA ASN A 202 -16.34 -4.46 18.21
C ASN A 202 -15.02 -3.71 18.48
N ASP A 203 -15.11 -2.56 19.05
CA ASP A 203 -14.04 -1.76 19.69
C ASP A 203 -12.73 -1.54 18.91
N PHE A 204 -12.57 -2.08 17.70
CA PHE A 204 -11.43 -1.76 16.85
C PHE A 204 -11.61 -0.34 16.29
N LYS A 205 -10.72 0.54 16.73
CA LYS A 205 -10.70 1.94 16.30
C LYS A 205 -9.59 2.12 15.29
N LEU A 206 -9.97 2.37 14.03
CA LEU A 206 -9.06 2.76 12.98
C LEU A 206 -8.98 4.29 12.93
N TYR A 207 -7.78 4.84 12.90
CA TYR A 207 -7.51 6.27 12.79
C TYR A 207 -7.03 6.63 11.40
N TYR A 208 -6.90 7.92 11.11
CA TYR A 208 -6.35 8.38 9.84
C TYR A 208 -5.35 9.53 10.05
N ILE A 209 -4.47 9.68 9.07
CA ILE A 209 -3.63 10.88 8.88
C ILE A 209 -4.01 11.47 7.54
N ASP A 210 -4.43 12.75 7.53
CA ASP A 210 -4.71 13.47 6.31
C ASP A 210 -3.40 13.94 5.67
N ILE A 211 -3.15 13.49 4.45
CA ILE A 211 -1.93 13.75 3.69
C ILE A 211 -2.15 14.76 2.54
N THR A 212 -3.25 15.49 2.55
CA THR A 212 -3.62 16.48 1.51
C THR A 212 -2.53 17.51 1.19
N ASN A 213 -1.63 17.79 2.15
CA ASN A 213 -0.54 18.76 1.97
C ASN A 213 0.74 18.15 1.39
N TYR A 214 0.74 16.88 1.01
CA TYR A 214 1.87 16.17 0.44
C TYR A 214 1.59 15.73 -1.00
N ASP A 215 2.63 15.67 -1.81
CA ASP A 215 2.54 15.12 -3.16
C ASP A 215 2.62 13.59 -3.13
N TRP A 216 1.58 12.96 -3.62
CA TRP A 216 1.50 11.51 -3.76
C TRP A 216 0.61 11.11 -4.95
N THR A 217 0.67 9.87 -5.37
CA THR A 217 -0.26 9.32 -6.37
C THR A 217 -0.26 7.79 -6.39
N GLU A 218 -1.39 7.19 -6.73
CA GLU A 218 -1.52 5.79 -7.11
C GLU A 218 -1.49 5.67 -8.64
N VAL A 219 -0.49 4.99 -9.20
CA VAL A 219 -0.29 4.89 -10.65
C VAL A 219 -1.23 3.83 -11.25
N ASP A 220 -2.42 4.23 -11.64
CA ASP A 220 -3.43 3.38 -12.27
C ASP A 220 -3.67 3.68 -13.77
N SER A 221 -3.17 4.82 -14.26
CA SER A 221 -3.31 5.27 -15.64
C SER A 221 -2.01 5.89 -16.17
N VAL A 222 -1.95 6.08 -17.50
CA VAL A 222 -0.82 6.75 -18.17
C VAL A 222 -0.65 8.20 -17.70
N ASN A 223 -1.76 8.91 -17.49
CA ASN A 223 -1.72 10.30 -17.04
C ASN A 223 -1.16 10.40 -15.62
N VAL A 224 -1.54 9.48 -14.75
CA VAL A 224 -1.03 9.41 -13.38
C VAL A 224 0.43 8.98 -13.34
N LEU A 225 0.88 8.11 -14.24
CA LEU A 225 2.32 7.82 -14.40
C LEU A 225 3.13 9.09 -14.74
N LEU A 226 2.58 10.02 -15.53
CA LEU A 226 3.23 11.31 -15.80
C LEU A 226 3.27 12.21 -14.56
N LEU A 227 2.27 12.13 -13.68
CA LEU A 227 2.29 12.81 -12.38
C LEU A 227 3.37 12.22 -11.48
N ALA A 228 3.43 10.90 -11.35
CA ALA A 228 4.47 10.20 -10.59
C ALA A 228 5.89 10.59 -11.05
N LYS A 229 6.09 10.72 -12.36
CA LYS A 229 7.37 11.21 -12.92
C LYS A 229 7.68 12.65 -12.49
N ARG A 230 6.69 13.52 -12.40
CA ARG A 230 6.88 14.90 -11.93
C ARG A 230 7.30 14.94 -10.48
N ILE A 231 6.60 14.22 -9.59
CA ILE A 231 6.97 14.09 -8.17
C ILE A 231 8.45 13.67 -8.04
N HIS A 232 8.86 12.64 -8.79
CA HIS A 232 10.25 12.16 -8.78
C HIS A 232 11.26 13.22 -9.30
N THR A 233 10.92 13.94 -10.37
CA THR A 233 11.85 14.90 -11.00
C THR A 233 12.02 16.19 -10.18
N GLN A 234 10.97 16.66 -9.53
CA GLN A 234 11.02 17.85 -8.66
C GLN A 234 12.04 17.65 -7.53
N GLU A 235 12.03 16.52 -6.87
CA GLU A 235 12.99 16.21 -5.80
C GLU A 235 14.44 16.17 -6.29
N LEU A 236 14.70 15.69 -7.52
CA LEU A 236 16.06 15.68 -8.09
C LEU A 236 16.60 17.09 -8.40
N THR A 237 15.73 18.09 -8.53
CA THR A 237 16.11 19.48 -8.83
C THR A 237 16.24 20.34 -7.58
N GLU A 238 15.68 19.92 -6.45
CA GLU A 238 15.70 20.65 -5.18
C GLU A 238 16.77 20.15 -4.19
N GLY A 239 17.38 18.99 -4.44
CA GLY A 239 18.44 18.34 -3.65
C GLY A 239 19.82 18.49 -4.29
#